data_57a47b69a43f8769741d6ac8f70609b7
#
_entry.id   57a47b69a43f8769741d6ac8f70609b7
#
_cell.length_a   1.000
_cell.length_b   1.000
_cell.length_c   1.000
_cell.angle_alpha   90.00
_cell.angle_beta   90.00
_cell.angle_gamma   90.00
#
_symmetry.space_group_name_H-M   'P 1'
#
loop_
_entity.id
_entity.type
_entity.pdbx_description
1 polymer ?
#
loop_
_entity_poly.entity_id
_entity_poly.type
_entity_poly.pdbx_seq_one_letter_code
_entity_poly.pdbx_strand_id
1 'polypeptide(L)'
;MDDIPRRRVSADELRALYNNGGFEEGLRTGRYTAAVRRSGHPSPPAAGEPFCTQSQILEGYDTATGARVALVHRYLRPDGTLGASGRPDPKAVVVDGVLFYAGVSGGGGR
;
A
#
# COMPACT_ATOMS: atom_id res chain seq x y z
N MET A 1 7.53 -10.44 6.66
CA MET A 1 8.26 -9.20 6.99
C MET A 1 8.85 -9.25 8.38
N ASP A 2 8.69 -10.37 9.03
CA ASP A 2 9.31 -10.57 10.33
C ASP A 2 10.77 -10.89 10.12
N ASP A 3 11.58 -10.74 11.07
CA ASP A 3 13.00 -11.16 11.06
C ASP A 3 13.91 -10.51 10.02
N ILE A 4 13.43 -9.50 9.32
CA ILE A 4 14.30 -8.77 8.39
C ILE A 4 14.54 -7.36 8.93
N PRO A 5 15.68 -6.74 8.55
CA PRO A 5 15.96 -5.37 8.98
C PRO A 5 14.86 -4.41 8.60
N ARG A 6 14.63 -3.42 9.44
CA ARG A 6 13.62 -2.39 9.19
C ARG A 6 14.28 -1.04 9.12
N ARG A 7 13.78 -0.21 8.22
CA ARG A 7 14.33 1.12 8.04
C ARG A 7 13.21 2.13 7.85
N ARG A 8 13.24 3.18 8.64
CA ARG A 8 12.29 4.24 8.55
C ARG A 8 12.73 5.26 7.50
N VAL A 9 11.83 5.65 6.62
CA VAL A 9 12.10 6.62 5.57
C VAL A 9 10.97 7.63 5.51
N SER A 10 11.16 8.69 4.73
CA SER A 10 10.10 9.67 4.51
C SER A 10 9.01 9.06 3.63
N ALA A 11 7.83 9.67 3.65
CA ALA A 11 6.74 9.23 2.78
C ALA A 11 7.13 9.31 1.32
N ASP A 12 7.87 10.34 0.94
CA ASP A 12 8.31 10.49 -0.46
C ASP A 12 9.30 9.42 -0.85
N GLU A 13 10.24 9.10 0.04
CA GLU A 13 11.20 8.03 -0.20
C GLU A 13 10.50 6.68 -0.33
N LEU A 14 9.51 6.43 0.53
CA LEU A 14 8.77 5.17 0.48
C LEU A 14 8.00 5.05 -0.83
N ARG A 15 7.41 6.15 -1.28
CA ARG A 15 6.68 6.16 -2.55
C ARG A 15 7.62 5.89 -3.72
N ALA A 16 8.83 6.47 -3.69
CA ALA A 16 9.83 6.20 -4.72
C ALA A 16 10.27 4.74 -4.71
N LEU A 17 10.50 4.16 -3.54
CA LEU A 17 10.87 2.76 -3.41
C LEU A 17 9.76 1.85 -3.96
N TYR A 18 8.52 2.17 -3.65
CA TYR A 18 7.38 1.40 -4.14
C TYR A 18 7.28 1.46 -5.66
N ASN A 19 7.41 2.65 -6.23
CA ASN A 19 7.29 2.84 -7.68
C ASN A 19 8.46 2.18 -8.41
N ASN A 20 9.67 2.32 -7.90
CA ASN A 20 10.87 1.78 -8.54
C ASN A 20 11.03 0.29 -8.31
N GLY A 21 10.39 -0.26 -7.30
CA GLY A 21 10.48 -1.68 -6.98
C GLY A 21 9.69 -2.58 -7.90
N GLY A 22 8.91 -2.02 -8.81
CA GLY A 22 8.16 -2.81 -9.78
C GLY A 22 6.99 -3.59 -9.20
N PHE A 23 6.46 -3.17 -8.06
CA PHE A 23 5.37 -3.90 -7.43
C PHE A 23 4.10 -3.90 -8.27
N GLU A 24 3.73 -2.75 -8.84
CA GLU A 24 2.54 -2.65 -9.69
C GLU A 24 2.67 -3.54 -10.92
N GLU A 25 3.85 -3.52 -11.52
CA GLU A 25 4.15 -4.40 -12.66
C GLU A 25 4.06 -5.87 -12.25
N GLY A 26 4.61 -6.19 -11.09
CA GLY A 26 4.57 -7.55 -10.56
C GLY A 26 3.15 -8.06 -10.31
N LEU A 27 2.26 -7.18 -9.87
CA LEU A 27 0.84 -7.55 -9.71
C LEU A 27 0.24 -7.90 -11.07
N ARG A 28 0.56 -7.14 -12.09
CA ARG A 28 0.02 -7.37 -13.41
C ARG A 28 0.54 -8.65 -14.04
N THR A 29 1.79 -9.01 -13.76
CA THR A 29 2.40 -10.20 -14.36
C THR A 29 2.24 -11.46 -13.52
N GLY A 30 1.72 -11.34 -12.29
CA GLY A 30 1.56 -12.49 -11.40
C GLY A 30 2.76 -12.77 -10.52
N ARG A 31 3.83 -11.98 -10.65
CA ARG A 31 4.99 -12.12 -9.77
C ARG A 31 4.63 -11.82 -8.33
N TYR A 32 3.74 -10.85 -8.12
CA TYR A 32 3.18 -10.54 -6.82
C TYR A 32 1.68 -10.74 -6.82
N THR A 33 1.14 -11.04 -5.66
CA THR A 33 -0.28 -11.22 -5.44
C THR A 33 -0.71 -10.27 -4.33
N ALA A 34 -1.88 -9.68 -4.48
CA ALA A 34 -2.40 -8.77 -3.47
C ALA A 34 -3.69 -9.32 -2.87
N ALA A 35 -3.85 -9.11 -1.57
CA ALA A 35 -5.07 -9.48 -0.88
C ALA A 35 -5.58 -8.27 -0.10
N VAL A 36 -6.88 -8.03 -0.15
CA VAL A 36 -7.50 -6.97 0.64
C VAL A 36 -7.59 -7.45 2.08
N ARG A 37 -6.87 -6.78 2.97
CA ARG A 37 -6.85 -7.13 4.37
C ARG A 37 -7.98 -6.45 5.13
N ARG A 38 -8.32 -5.23 4.73
CA ARG A 38 -9.37 -4.46 5.36
C ARG A 38 -10.03 -3.58 4.32
N SER A 39 -11.36 -3.46 4.40
CA SER A 39 -12.12 -2.60 3.52
C SER A 39 -13.25 -1.98 4.32
N GLY A 40 -13.52 -0.70 4.08
CA GLY A 40 -14.59 -0.01 4.80
C GLY A 40 -14.97 1.27 4.10
N HIS A 41 -16.11 1.81 4.51
CA HIS A 41 -16.61 3.06 3.96
C HIS A 41 -16.39 4.17 4.99
N PRO A 42 -15.51 5.14 4.70
CA PRO A 42 -15.38 6.29 5.58
C PRO A 42 -16.72 7.03 5.68
N SER A 43 -17.02 7.54 6.85
CA SER A 43 -18.24 8.31 7.06
C SER A 43 -17.88 9.56 7.87
N PRO A 44 -17.86 10.74 7.26
CA PRO A 44 -18.21 11.02 5.86
C PRO A 44 -17.18 10.45 4.89
N PRO A 45 -17.50 10.40 3.59
CA PRO A 45 -16.54 9.97 2.60
C PRO A 45 -15.28 10.83 2.64
N ALA A 46 -14.15 10.26 2.19
CA ALA A 46 -12.93 11.04 2.07
C ALA A 46 -13.19 12.26 1.20
N ALA A 47 -12.50 13.36 1.51
CA ALA A 47 -12.74 14.63 0.83
C ALA A 47 -12.61 14.48 -0.68
N GLY A 48 -13.63 14.96 -1.40
CA GLY A 48 -13.64 14.91 -2.86
C GLY A 48 -14.02 13.57 -3.44
N GLU A 49 -14.32 12.55 -2.62
CA GLU A 49 -14.64 11.23 -3.13
C GLU A 49 -16.15 10.98 -3.15
N PRO A 50 -16.65 10.20 -4.12
CA PRO A 50 -18.06 9.83 -4.15
C PRO A 50 -18.48 9.04 -2.94
N PHE A 51 -19.75 9.08 -2.62
CA PHE A 51 -20.31 8.23 -1.60
C PHE A 51 -20.06 6.76 -1.96
N CYS A 52 -19.78 5.94 -0.96
CA CYS A 52 -19.46 4.53 -1.11
C CYS A 52 -18.06 4.23 -1.64
N THR A 53 -17.19 5.23 -1.71
CA THR A 53 -15.75 4.96 -1.95
C THR A 53 -15.20 4.20 -0.75
N GLN A 54 -14.50 3.10 -1.01
CA GLN A 54 -13.97 2.25 0.04
C GLN A 54 -12.52 2.59 0.35
N SER A 55 -12.20 2.67 1.63
CA SER A 55 -10.83 2.74 2.10
C SER A 55 -10.34 1.30 2.29
N GLN A 56 -9.26 0.94 1.62
CA GLN A 56 -8.77 -0.44 1.63
C GLN A 56 -7.30 -0.50 2.03
N ILE A 57 -6.96 -1.52 2.82
CA ILE A 57 -5.58 -1.89 3.10
C ILE A 57 -5.32 -3.21 2.38
N LEU A 58 -4.27 -3.23 1.56
CA LEU A 58 -3.88 -4.42 0.83
C LEU A 58 -2.54 -4.91 1.33
N GLU A 59 -2.40 -6.23 1.39
CA GLU A 59 -1.10 -6.86 1.60
C GLU A 59 -0.64 -7.45 0.28
N GLY A 60 0.62 -7.19 -0.07
CA GLY A 60 1.23 -7.78 -1.25
C GLY A 60 2.16 -8.90 -0.86
N TYR A 61 2.16 -9.95 -1.67
CA TYR A 61 2.94 -11.16 -1.42
C TYR A 61 3.74 -11.54 -2.64
N ASP A 62 4.93 -12.07 -2.41
CA ASP A 62 5.68 -12.73 -3.46
C ASP A 62 4.97 -14.04 -3.77
N THR A 63 4.55 -14.23 -5.02
CA THR A 63 3.75 -15.39 -5.40
C THR A 63 4.52 -16.70 -5.21
N ALA A 64 5.82 -16.68 -5.48
CA ALA A 64 6.64 -17.89 -5.41
C ALA A 64 6.92 -18.32 -3.98
N THR A 65 7.13 -17.38 -3.08
CA THR A 65 7.56 -17.69 -1.71
C THR A 65 6.44 -17.52 -0.67
N GLY A 66 5.41 -16.76 -1.00
CA GLY A 66 4.36 -16.41 -0.04
C GLY A 66 4.81 -15.35 0.94
N ALA A 67 6.00 -14.79 0.80
CA ALA A 67 6.49 -13.78 1.71
C ALA A 67 5.77 -12.46 1.48
N ARG A 68 5.41 -11.79 2.58
CA ARG A 68 4.75 -10.49 2.51
C ARG A 68 5.78 -9.43 2.13
N VAL A 69 5.50 -8.65 1.08
CA VAL A 69 6.47 -7.69 0.53
C VAL A 69 5.96 -6.26 0.52
N ALA A 70 4.68 -6.03 0.75
CA ALA A 70 4.14 -4.67 0.74
C ALA A 70 2.89 -4.55 1.57
N LEU A 71 2.64 -3.35 2.07
CA LEU A 71 1.40 -2.96 2.72
C LEU A 71 1.01 -1.62 2.12
N VAL A 72 -0.20 -1.54 1.55
CA VAL A 72 -0.60 -0.41 0.73
C VAL A 72 -2.01 0.01 1.09
N HIS A 73 -2.22 1.32 1.15
CA HIS A 73 -3.55 1.90 1.35
C HIS A 73 -4.05 2.48 0.03
N ARG A 74 -5.33 2.30 -0.27
CA ARG A 74 -5.93 2.93 -1.45
C ARG A 74 -7.40 3.25 -1.18
N TYR A 75 -7.93 4.15 -1.99
CA TYR A 75 -9.38 4.41 -2.05
C TYR A 75 -9.92 3.82 -3.33
N LEU A 76 -10.92 2.95 -3.21
CA LEU A 76 -11.56 2.31 -4.36
C LEU A 76 -12.93 2.92 -4.54
N ARG A 77 -13.15 3.59 -5.67
CA ARG A 77 -14.44 4.20 -5.99
C ARG A 77 -15.44 3.16 -6.44
N PRO A 78 -16.75 3.46 -6.34
CA PRO A 78 -17.78 2.51 -6.77
C PRO A 78 -17.66 2.07 -8.22
N ASP A 79 -17.06 2.89 -9.09
CA ASP A 79 -16.87 2.55 -10.49
C ASP A 79 -15.61 1.73 -10.76
N GLY A 80 -14.86 1.37 -9.71
CA GLY A 80 -13.66 0.58 -9.84
C GLY A 80 -12.38 1.39 -10.02
N THR A 81 -12.47 2.71 -10.13
CA THR A 81 -11.27 3.54 -10.26
C THR A 81 -10.70 3.86 -8.88
N LEU A 82 -9.42 4.24 -8.85
CA LEU A 82 -8.78 4.62 -7.60
C LEU A 82 -9.02 6.09 -7.30
N GLY A 83 -9.32 6.37 -6.04
CA GLY A 83 -9.59 7.72 -5.58
C GLY A 83 -8.33 8.50 -5.27
N ALA A 84 -8.53 9.70 -4.75
CA ALA A 84 -7.49 10.65 -4.41
C ALA A 84 -6.59 10.92 -5.62
N SER A 85 -5.31 10.64 -5.54
CA SER A 85 -4.38 10.88 -6.65
C SER A 85 -4.47 9.83 -7.74
N GLY A 86 -5.29 8.79 -7.58
CA GLY A 86 -5.33 7.66 -8.49
C GLY A 86 -4.20 6.67 -8.26
N ARG A 87 -3.43 6.85 -7.20
CA ARG A 87 -2.29 6.00 -6.88
C ARG A 87 -2.43 5.41 -5.49
N PRO A 88 -2.00 4.16 -5.29
CA PRO A 88 -1.93 3.60 -3.96
C PRO A 88 -0.93 4.36 -3.09
N ASP A 89 -1.18 4.37 -1.79
CA ASP A 89 -0.29 5.01 -0.84
C ASP A 89 0.44 3.91 -0.06
N PRO A 90 1.73 3.68 -0.34
CA PRO A 90 2.45 2.62 0.35
C PRO A 90 2.67 2.95 1.81
N LYS A 91 2.49 1.94 2.67
CA LYS A 91 2.77 2.04 4.09
C LYS A 91 4.04 1.30 4.46
N ALA A 92 4.36 0.26 3.72
CA ALA A 92 5.60 -0.50 3.89
C ALA A 92 5.91 -1.25 2.61
N VAL A 93 7.19 -1.43 2.33
CA VAL A 93 7.62 -2.20 1.17
C VAL A 93 8.97 -2.85 1.47
N VAL A 94 9.14 -4.09 1.01
CA VAL A 94 10.40 -4.82 1.15
C VAL A 94 11.18 -4.67 -0.13
N VAL A 95 12.42 -4.18 0.00
CA VAL A 95 13.34 -4.04 -1.14
C VAL A 95 14.69 -4.58 -0.68
N ASP A 96 15.26 -5.51 -1.45
CA ASP A 96 16.56 -6.10 -1.18
C ASP A 96 16.68 -6.63 0.25
N GLY A 97 15.62 -7.25 0.75
CA GLY A 97 15.63 -7.87 2.07
C GLY A 97 15.49 -6.91 3.24
N VAL A 98 15.16 -5.65 2.98
CA VAL A 98 14.95 -4.64 4.01
C VAL A 98 13.53 -4.15 3.94
N LEU A 99 12.86 -4.07 5.09
CA LEU A 99 11.53 -3.49 5.19
C LEU A 99 11.65 -1.98 5.38
N PHE A 100 11.19 -1.24 4.40
CA PHE A 100 11.10 0.22 4.50
C PHE A 100 9.70 0.62 4.89
N TYR A 101 9.56 1.59 5.78
CA TYR A 101 8.25 2.08 6.20
C TYR A 101 8.35 3.58 6.48
N ALA A 102 7.24 4.27 6.21
CA ALA A 102 7.16 5.67 6.57
C ALA A 102 6.78 5.75 8.04
N GLY A 103 7.48 6.57 8.77
CA GLY A 103 7.11 6.79 10.13
C GLY A 103 5.71 7.35 10.22
N VAL A 104 5.03 6.99 11.28
CA VAL A 104 3.75 7.57 11.55
C VAL A 104 4.00 9.03 11.77
N SER A 105 3.58 9.75 10.83
CA SER A 105 3.69 11.13 11.01
C SER A 105 2.75 11.51 12.11
N GLY A 106 3.19 11.49 12.42
CA GLY A 106 2.48 11.50 13.09
C GLY A 106 1.55 11.40 13.43
N GLY A 107 1.92 11.37 13.26
CA GLY A 107 1.37 11.08 13.38
C GLY A 107 0.94 10.73 14.03
N GLY A 108 1.00 10.80 14.11
CA GLY A 108 0.60 10.28 14.42
C GLY A 108 0.13 9.80 14.90
N GLY A 109 0.00 9.68 14.95
CA GLY A 109 -0.57 9.04 15.10
C GLY A 109 -0.68 8.57 15.77
N ARG A 110 -0.61 8.57 16.07
CA ARG A 110 -0.70 7.91 16.46
C ARG A 110 -1.19 7.48 16.74
#